data_2c4e79bd9fd01802558cf05e33ff5b48
#
_entry.id   2c4e79bd9fd01802558cf05e33ff5b48
#
_cell.length_a   1.000
_cell.length_b   1.000
_cell.length_c   1.000
_cell.angle_alpha   90.00
_cell.angle_beta   90.00
_cell.angle_gamma   90.00
#
_symmetry.space_group_name_H-M   'P 1'
#
loop_
_entity.id
_entity.type
_entity.pdbx_description
1 polymer ?
#
loop_
_entity_poly.entity_id
_entity_poly.type
_entity_poly.pdbx_seq_one_letter_code
_entity_poly.pdbx_strand_id
1 'polypeptide(L)'
;MSDKVYIDTSALAKWYLNEENSDKFVQFLEVVPLAVISDLTATEMRSLLARRRRMHEITSSLEMEIFSTFQMDIDQGHLVMLPFHPGGFEEASHLIGSLQNIPLRTLDALHLAIIKRHHIQTLATADQAMSLAAKQLAIQVVMF
;
A
#
# COMPACT_ATOMS: atom_id res chain seq x y z
N MET A 1 8.54 17.60 -10.31
CA MET A 1 8.18 17.07 -9.00
C MET A 1 7.03 16.09 -9.14
N SER A 2 7.12 14.93 -8.55
CA SER A 2 6.05 13.94 -8.65
C SER A 2 4.99 14.23 -7.60
N ASP A 3 3.75 14.37 -8.04
CA ASP A 3 2.61 14.57 -7.15
C ASP A 3 1.99 13.25 -6.71
N LYS A 4 2.63 12.13 -7.06
CA LYS A 4 2.14 10.79 -6.77
C LYS A 4 2.64 10.30 -5.42
N VAL A 5 1.74 9.74 -4.63
CA VAL A 5 2.08 9.03 -3.39
C VAL A 5 1.60 7.60 -3.51
N TYR A 6 2.51 6.64 -3.36
CA TYR A 6 2.14 5.23 -3.33
C TYR A 6 1.65 4.90 -1.92
N ILE A 7 0.47 4.30 -1.84
CA ILE A 7 -0.16 3.95 -0.57
C ILE A 7 -0.01 2.43 -0.36
N ASP A 8 0.77 2.06 0.64
CA ASP A 8 0.87 0.65 1.05
C ASP A 8 -0.43 0.19 1.71
N THR A 9 -0.74 -1.09 1.58
CA THR A 9 -1.97 -1.66 2.11
C THR A 9 -2.13 -1.42 3.61
N SER A 10 -1.03 -1.46 4.37
CA SER A 10 -1.05 -1.21 5.82
C SER A 10 -1.56 0.20 6.18
N ALA A 11 -1.22 1.20 5.37
CA ALA A 11 -1.73 2.56 5.55
C ALA A 11 -3.13 2.70 4.97
N LEU A 12 -3.37 2.12 3.79
CA LEU A 12 -4.67 2.21 3.11
C LEU A 12 -5.81 1.64 3.96
N ALA A 13 -5.54 0.57 4.70
CA ALA A 13 -6.53 -0.04 5.60
C ALA A 13 -7.10 0.95 6.61
N LYS A 14 -6.32 1.96 6.99
CA LYS A 14 -6.74 3.00 7.95
C LYS A 14 -7.83 3.93 7.39
N TRP A 15 -7.99 3.96 6.07
CA TRP A 15 -9.07 4.72 5.44
C TRP A 15 -10.41 4.00 5.54
N TYR A 16 -10.38 2.69 5.55
CA TYR A 16 -11.59 1.85 5.52
C TYR A 16 -11.96 1.26 6.87
N LEU A 17 -10.98 1.14 7.77
CA LEU A 17 -11.16 0.59 9.11
C LEU A 17 -10.71 1.64 10.13
N ASN A 18 -11.43 1.71 11.25
CA ASN A 18 -11.04 2.63 12.32
C ASN A 18 -9.95 1.98 13.16
N GLU A 19 -8.72 2.43 12.96
CA GLU A 19 -7.51 1.93 13.62
C GLU A 19 -6.70 3.08 14.18
N GLU A 20 -5.62 2.76 14.87
CA GLU A 20 -4.64 3.76 15.30
C GLU A 20 -4.15 4.57 14.09
N ASN A 21 -4.10 5.88 14.25
CA ASN A 21 -3.68 6.84 13.21
C ASN A 21 -4.63 6.98 12.01
N SER A 22 -5.82 6.38 12.04
CA SER A 22 -6.81 6.55 10.96
C SER A 22 -7.12 8.02 10.69
N ASP A 23 -7.31 8.82 11.73
CA ASP A 23 -7.58 10.25 11.57
C ASP A 23 -6.45 10.98 10.85
N LYS A 24 -5.21 10.67 11.20
CA LYS A 24 -4.02 11.24 10.57
C LYS A 24 -3.92 10.84 9.11
N PHE A 25 -4.25 9.59 8.80
CA PHE A 25 -4.22 9.11 7.43
C PHE A 25 -5.29 9.78 6.57
N VAL A 26 -6.50 9.93 7.09
CA VAL A 26 -7.59 10.62 6.38
C VAL A 26 -7.18 12.07 6.06
N GLN A 27 -6.63 12.78 7.03
CA GLN A 27 -6.14 14.16 6.83
C GLN A 27 -5.04 14.22 5.78
N PHE A 28 -4.11 13.27 5.81
CA PHE A 28 -3.05 13.17 4.82
C PHE A 28 -3.63 12.96 3.41
N LEU A 29 -4.58 12.05 3.28
CA LEU A 29 -5.18 11.70 1.99
C LEU A 29 -5.92 12.89 1.36
N GLU A 30 -6.49 13.77 2.18
CA GLU A 30 -7.18 14.97 1.70
C GLU A 30 -6.26 15.95 0.96
N VAL A 31 -4.97 15.94 1.27
CA VAL A 31 -4.00 16.88 0.66
C VAL A 31 -3.09 16.21 -0.36
N VAL A 32 -3.18 14.91 -0.56
CA VAL A 32 -2.38 14.17 -1.55
C VAL A 32 -2.95 14.43 -2.95
N PRO A 33 -2.15 14.96 -3.89
CA PRO A 33 -2.65 15.23 -5.23
C PRO A 33 -3.09 13.96 -5.98
N LEU A 34 -2.33 12.87 -5.84
CA LEU A 34 -2.64 11.62 -6.52
C LEU A 34 -2.23 10.42 -5.65
N ALA A 35 -3.22 9.71 -5.13
CA ALA A 35 -3.02 8.47 -4.38
C ALA A 35 -2.93 7.29 -5.36
N VAL A 36 -1.81 6.59 -5.31
CA VAL A 36 -1.49 5.49 -6.24
C VAL A 36 -1.38 4.19 -5.46
N ILE A 37 -1.97 3.14 -5.99
CA ILE A 37 -1.86 1.78 -5.49
C ILE A 37 -1.48 0.86 -6.66
N SER A 38 -1.42 -0.44 -6.42
CA SER A 38 -1.22 -1.41 -7.49
C SER A 38 -2.26 -2.54 -7.42
N ASP A 39 -2.26 -3.40 -8.41
CA ASP A 39 -3.08 -4.61 -8.41
C ASP A 39 -2.71 -5.55 -7.24
N LEU A 40 -1.45 -5.51 -6.76
CA LEU A 40 -1.07 -6.20 -5.53
C LEU A 40 -1.87 -5.69 -4.33
N THR A 41 -2.06 -4.38 -4.24
CA THR A 41 -2.81 -3.74 -3.16
C THR A 41 -4.26 -4.26 -3.12
N ALA A 42 -4.87 -4.42 -4.28
CA ALA A 42 -6.26 -4.93 -4.34
C ALA A 42 -6.37 -6.34 -3.77
N THR A 43 -5.43 -7.22 -4.10
CA THR A 43 -5.40 -8.58 -3.56
C THR A 43 -5.10 -8.58 -2.07
N GLU A 44 -4.16 -7.76 -1.62
CA GLU A 44 -3.85 -7.64 -0.20
C GLU A 44 -5.01 -7.07 0.61
N MET A 45 -5.72 -6.09 0.08
CA MET A 45 -6.90 -5.53 0.74
C MET A 45 -7.98 -6.59 0.89
N ARG A 46 -8.20 -7.42 -0.13
CA ARG A 46 -9.16 -8.53 -0.07
C ARG A 46 -8.76 -9.52 1.04
N SER A 47 -7.47 -9.86 1.09
CA SER A 47 -6.93 -10.77 2.11
C SER A 47 -7.03 -10.19 3.52
N LEU A 48 -6.71 -8.91 3.68
CA LEU A 48 -6.78 -8.22 4.96
C LEU A 48 -8.21 -8.22 5.52
N LEU A 49 -9.18 -7.87 4.70
CA LEU A 49 -10.59 -7.85 5.11
C LEU A 49 -11.11 -9.24 5.48
N ALA A 50 -10.73 -10.26 4.70
CA ALA A 50 -11.09 -11.64 5.01
C ALA A 50 -10.51 -12.09 6.34
N ARG A 51 -9.27 -11.72 6.64
CA ARG A 51 -8.62 -12.02 7.91
C ARG A 51 -9.35 -11.35 9.08
N ARG A 52 -9.72 -10.06 8.95
CA ARG A 52 -10.45 -9.34 9.99
C ARG A 52 -11.80 -10.00 10.28
N ARG A 53 -12.48 -10.47 9.24
CA ARG A 53 -13.72 -11.24 9.41
C ARG A 53 -13.48 -12.54 10.17
N ARG A 54 -12.46 -13.32 9.80
CA ARG A 54 -12.14 -14.58 10.50
C ARG A 54 -11.78 -14.36 11.96
N MET A 55 -11.18 -13.22 12.28
CA MET A 55 -10.85 -12.82 13.65
C MET A 55 -12.04 -12.18 14.40
N HIS A 56 -13.21 -12.16 13.79
CA HIS A 56 -14.44 -11.56 14.34
C HIS A 56 -14.31 -10.07 14.66
N GLU A 57 -13.42 -9.37 13.99
CA GLU A 57 -13.28 -7.91 14.13
C GLU A 57 -14.28 -7.15 13.28
N ILE A 58 -14.72 -7.75 12.18
CA ILE A 58 -15.78 -7.24 11.31
C ILE A 58 -16.72 -8.38 10.92
N THR A 59 -17.95 -8.03 10.53
CA THR A 59 -18.93 -9.00 10.03
C THR A 59 -18.69 -9.29 8.55
N SER A 60 -19.27 -10.40 8.04
CA SER A 60 -19.25 -10.71 6.60
C SER A 60 -19.91 -9.61 5.78
N SER A 61 -20.97 -9.02 6.29
CA SER A 61 -21.66 -7.92 5.62
C SER A 61 -20.78 -6.68 5.49
N LEU A 62 -20.08 -6.32 6.57
CA LEU A 62 -19.17 -5.17 6.57
C LEU A 62 -17.95 -5.44 5.68
N GLU A 63 -17.44 -6.66 5.66
CA GLU A 63 -16.35 -7.06 4.77
C GLU A 63 -16.70 -6.78 3.31
N MET A 64 -17.89 -7.21 2.88
CA MET A 64 -18.37 -7.00 1.53
C MET A 64 -18.59 -5.53 1.21
N GLU A 65 -19.17 -4.79 2.14
CA GLU A 65 -19.42 -3.36 2.00
C GLU A 65 -18.12 -2.58 1.82
N ILE A 66 -17.13 -2.85 2.68
CA ILE A 66 -15.83 -2.17 2.60
C ILE A 66 -15.14 -2.48 1.28
N PHE A 67 -15.12 -3.74 0.87
CA PHE A 67 -14.44 -4.10 -0.39
C PHE A 67 -15.14 -3.48 -1.62
N SER A 68 -16.47 -3.41 -1.61
CA SER A 68 -17.23 -2.69 -2.63
C SER A 68 -16.87 -1.22 -2.68
N THR A 69 -16.78 -0.57 -1.52
CA THR A 69 -16.41 0.84 -1.44
C THR A 69 -14.99 1.07 -1.96
N PHE A 70 -14.06 0.19 -1.63
CA PHE A 70 -12.71 0.23 -2.14
C PHE A 70 -12.67 0.14 -3.67
N GLN A 71 -13.44 -0.78 -4.25
CA GLN A 71 -13.54 -0.91 -5.71
C GLN A 71 -14.14 0.33 -6.36
N MET A 72 -15.14 0.93 -5.73
CA MET A 72 -15.74 2.18 -6.19
C MET A 72 -14.73 3.34 -6.16
N ASP A 73 -13.91 3.42 -5.14
CA ASP A 73 -12.88 4.45 -5.03
C ASP A 73 -11.87 4.35 -6.17
N ILE A 74 -11.54 3.13 -6.60
CA ILE A 74 -10.71 2.90 -7.78
C ILE A 74 -11.44 3.34 -9.05
N ASP A 75 -12.68 2.90 -9.22
CA ASP A 75 -13.48 3.21 -10.42
C ASP A 75 -13.73 4.70 -10.58
N GLN A 76 -13.88 5.43 -9.48
CA GLN A 76 -14.11 6.87 -9.47
C GLN A 76 -12.83 7.69 -9.54
N GLY A 77 -11.67 7.05 -9.53
CA GLY A 77 -10.38 7.73 -9.64
C GLY A 77 -9.84 8.32 -8.35
N HIS A 78 -10.44 8.00 -7.20
CA HIS A 78 -9.89 8.42 -5.89
C HIS A 78 -8.58 7.70 -5.57
N LEU A 79 -8.44 6.49 -6.10
CA LEU A 79 -7.21 5.69 -6.07
C LEU A 79 -6.86 5.31 -7.50
N VAL A 80 -5.63 5.55 -7.91
CA VAL A 80 -5.15 5.15 -9.23
C VAL A 80 -4.38 3.84 -9.10
N MET A 81 -4.84 2.80 -9.78
CA MET A 81 -4.24 1.47 -9.70
C MET A 81 -3.26 1.24 -10.84
N LEU A 82 -2.00 0.97 -10.50
CA LEU A 82 -0.96 0.61 -11.46
C LEU A 82 -0.88 -0.91 -11.60
N PRO A 83 -0.73 -1.42 -12.83
CA PRO A 83 -0.56 -2.86 -13.03
C PRO A 83 0.86 -3.30 -12.63
N PHE A 84 0.97 -4.54 -12.20
CA PHE A 84 2.27 -5.18 -12.01
C PHE A 84 2.94 -5.36 -13.38
N HIS A 85 4.22 -5.07 -13.47
CA HIS A 85 4.93 -5.04 -14.76
C HIS A 85 5.79 -6.30 -14.97
N PRO A 86 6.07 -6.67 -16.24
CA PRO A 86 7.04 -7.72 -16.54
C PRO A 86 8.41 -7.37 -15.95
N GLY A 87 9.09 -8.37 -15.39
CA GLY A 87 10.38 -8.17 -14.72
C GLY A 87 10.28 -7.77 -13.25
N GLY A 88 9.08 -7.49 -12.74
CA GLY A 88 8.89 -7.07 -11.35
C GLY A 88 9.34 -8.11 -10.33
N PHE A 89 9.18 -9.40 -10.64
CA PHE A 89 9.66 -10.47 -9.74
C PHE A 89 11.18 -10.49 -9.64
N GLU A 90 11.87 -10.29 -10.74
CA GLU A 90 13.34 -10.21 -10.74
C GLU A 90 13.83 -8.97 -9.98
N GLU A 91 13.20 -7.85 -10.19
CA GLU A 91 13.52 -6.62 -9.47
C GLU A 91 13.30 -6.78 -7.97
N ALA A 92 12.20 -7.40 -7.56
CA ALA A 92 11.91 -7.69 -6.16
C ALA A 92 12.95 -8.62 -5.55
N SER A 93 13.35 -9.68 -6.28
CA SER A 93 14.41 -10.61 -5.85
C SER A 93 15.73 -9.87 -5.63
N HIS A 94 16.07 -8.96 -6.54
CA HIS A 94 17.27 -8.14 -6.42
C HIS A 94 17.22 -7.23 -5.18
N LEU A 95 16.08 -6.62 -4.91
CA LEU A 95 15.90 -5.77 -3.73
C LEU A 95 16.09 -6.57 -2.43
N ILE A 96 15.49 -7.75 -2.35
CA ILE A 96 15.63 -8.62 -1.17
C ILE A 96 17.11 -8.97 -0.96
N GLY A 97 17.82 -9.31 -2.01
CA GLY A 97 19.23 -9.67 -1.94
C GLY A 97 20.15 -8.52 -1.59
N SER A 98 19.83 -7.30 -2.02
CA SER A 98 20.67 -6.13 -1.79
C SER A 98 20.40 -5.43 -0.46
N LEU A 99 19.19 -5.53 0.08
CA LEU A 99 18.81 -4.93 1.36
C LEU A 99 18.95 -5.96 2.50
N GLN A 100 20.16 -6.47 2.68
CA GLN A 100 20.46 -7.63 3.53
C GLN A 100 20.07 -7.46 5.00
N ASN A 101 20.10 -6.24 5.50
CA ASN A 101 19.85 -5.96 6.93
C ASN A 101 18.39 -5.66 7.25
N ILE A 102 17.52 -5.71 6.23
CA ILE A 102 16.09 -5.43 6.39
C ILE A 102 15.30 -6.72 6.19
N PRO A 103 14.39 -7.07 7.12
CA PRO A 103 13.56 -8.27 6.99
C PRO A 103 12.43 -8.02 5.97
N LEU A 104 12.81 -7.79 4.71
CA LEU A 104 11.88 -7.46 3.64
C LEU A 104 11.17 -8.71 3.16
N ARG A 105 9.85 -8.70 3.19
CA ARG A 105 9.01 -9.82 2.72
C ARG A 105 8.76 -9.70 1.23
N THR A 106 8.31 -10.81 0.64
CA THR A 106 8.06 -10.91 -0.80
C THR A 106 7.14 -9.79 -1.32
N LEU A 107 5.98 -9.59 -0.67
CA LEU A 107 5.02 -8.59 -1.13
C LEU A 107 5.57 -7.16 -0.99
N ASP A 108 6.30 -6.89 0.10
CA ASP A 108 6.95 -5.58 0.28
C ASP A 108 7.93 -5.28 -0.85
N ALA A 109 8.73 -6.29 -1.22
CA ALA A 109 9.68 -6.13 -2.32
C ALA A 109 8.99 -5.92 -3.67
N LEU A 110 7.85 -6.58 -3.90
CA LEU A 110 7.05 -6.40 -5.11
C LEU A 110 6.47 -4.98 -5.18
N HIS A 111 5.97 -4.45 -4.07
CA HIS A 111 5.51 -3.06 -4.00
C HIS A 111 6.64 -2.08 -4.31
N LEU A 112 7.81 -2.30 -3.72
CA LEU A 112 8.98 -1.44 -3.96
C LEU A 112 9.43 -1.49 -5.42
N ALA A 113 9.35 -2.66 -6.06
CA ALA A 113 9.65 -2.79 -7.48
C ALA A 113 8.72 -1.94 -8.35
N ILE A 114 7.43 -1.91 -8.02
CA ILE A 114 6.45 -1.05 -8.71
C ILE A 114 6.77 0.42 -8.48
N ILE A 115 7.05 0.81 -7.25
CA ILE A 115 7.40 2.20 -6.90
C ILE A 115 8.61 2.66 -7.71
N LYS A 116 9.65 1.84 -7.79
CA LYS A 116 10.86 2.15 -8.56
C LYS A 116 10.57 2.25 -10.06
N ARG A 117 9.79 1.32 -10.58
CA ARG A 117 9.45 1.28 -12.01
C ARG A 117 8.74 2.54 -12.46
N HIS A 118 7.85 3.07 -11.63
CA HIS A 118 7.05 4.26 -11.95
C HIS A 118 7.68 5.55 -11.42
N HIS A 119 8.91 5.48 -10.90
CA HIS A 119 9.64 6.65 -10.37
C HIS A 119 8.84 7.43 -9.32
N ILE A 120 8.08 6.72 -8.49
CA ILE A 120 7.32 7.33 -7.40
C ILE A 120 8.29 7.69 -6.28
N GLN A 121 8.19 8.90 -5.75
CA GLN A 121 9.14 9.43 -4.79
C GLN A 121 8.68 9.38 -3.34
N THR A 122 7.39 9.12 -3.11
CA THR A 122 6.80 9.13 -1.77
C THR A 122 5.97 7.88 -1.53
N LEU A 123 6.20 7.25 -0.38
CA LEU A 123 5.46 6.09 0.09
C LEU A 123 4.77 6.41 1.41
N ALA A 124 3.48 6.12 1.51
CA ALA A 124 2.73 6.13 2.77
C ALA A 124 2.58 4.69 3.26
N THR A 125 3.03 4.40 4.47
CA THR A 125 3.01 3.04 5.03
C THR A 125 2.83 3.08 6.54
N ALA A 126 2.38 1.98 7.11
CA ALA A 126 2.38 1.72 8.55
C ALA A 126 3.33 0.57 8.92
N ASP A 127 4.07 0.04 7.94
CA ASP A 127 4.98 -1.10 8.12
C ASP A 127 6.41 -0.62 8.32
N GLN A 128 7.04 -1.05 9.41
CA GLN A 128 8.39 -0.62 9.78
C GLN A 128 9.44 -1.10 8.78
N ALA A 129 9.39 -2.37 8.39
CA ALA A 129 10.37 -2.94 7.45
C ALA A 129 10.27 -2.28 6.07
N MET A 130 9.05 -2.04 5.60
CA MET A 130 8.79 -1.31 4.35
C MET A 130 9.37 0.10 4.41
N SER A 131 9.16 0.80 5.53
CA SER A 131 9.69 2.14 5.74
C SER A 131 11.22 2.17 5.67
N LEU A 132 11.87 1.24 6.35
CA LEU A 132 13.34 1.16 6.35
C LEU A 132 13.89 0.88 4.96
N ALA A 133 13.27 -0.05 4.24
CA ALA A 133 13.67 -0.39 2.88
C ALA A 133 13.51 0.79 1.92
N ALA A 134 12.37 1.46 1.98
CA ALA A 134 12.08 2.62 1.15
C ALA A 134 13.09 3.75 1.37
N LYS A 135 13.44 4.03 2.63
CA LYS A 135 14.43 5.05 2.97
C LYS A 135 15.80 4.73 2.38
N GLN A 136 16.22 3.47 2.40
CA GLN A 136 17.50 3.07 1.80
C GLN A 136 17.48 3.21 0.27
N LEU A 137 16.32 3.18 -0.35
CA LEU A 137 16.16 3.41 -1.78
C LEU A 137 15.93 4.88 -2.13
N ALA A 138 16.15 5.79 -1.18
CA ALA A 138 15.94 7.22 -1.32
C ALA A 138 14.48 7.60 -1.65
N ILE A 139 13.52 6.78 -1.21
CA ILE A 139 12.10 7.06 -1.30
C ILE A 139 11.68 7.77 -0.01
N GLN A 140 10.98 8.90 -0.14
CA GLN A 140 10.44 9.63 0.99
C GLN A 140 9.31 8.83 1.63
N VAL A 141 9.31 8.72 2.96
CA VAL A 141 8.32 7.91 3.67
C VAL A 141 7.48 8.77 4.60
N VAL A 142 6.17 8.54 4.57
CA VAL A 142 5.22 9.08 5.55
C VAL A 142 4.66 7.89 6.33
N MET A 143 4.90 7.87 7.64
CA MET A 143 4.48 6.78 8.54
C MET A 143 3.18 7.10 9.27
N PHE A 144 2.38 6.05 9.45
CA PHE A 144 1.09 6.16 10.17
C PHE A 144 0.95 5.14 11.28
#